data_5618e6d17b2cc94484aed859f318a47a
#
_entry.id   5618e6d17b2cc94484aed859f318a47a
#
_cell.length_a   1.000
_cell.length_b   1.000
_cell.length_c   1.000
_cell.angle_alpha   90.00
_cell.angle_beta   90.00
_cell.angle_gamma   90.00
#
_symmetry.space_group_name_H-M   'P 1'
#
loop_
_entity.id
_entity.type
_entity.pdbx_description
1 polymer ?
#
loop_
_entity_poly.entity_id
_entity_poly.type
_entity_poly.pdbx_seq_one_letter_code
_entity_poly.pdbx_strand_id
1 'polypeptide(L)'
;MIRIGIDLGGTKIEAVTMDPDGNIQSRQRIPTPSGYPDMVNAIVAIVRELGGGTAISPRIGIGHPGSVNPDSGLIRGANSTWLNGQPLKADLESALGGEVRLSNDANCFALSEAIDGAGAGASSVFGVILGTGVGGGLVIGGKLHAGAQGIGGEWGHNPLPWPLPEEYPGPDCWCGKSGCTETWLSGPGIAADRYRRTGETLAPPEILTRPEEFDRYVSRLSRALAHVVNIVDPEVIVLGGGVSNTPGLAEAVEAALPAHVFNDHVSTQVRRHAHGDSSGVRGAAWLWPAN
;
A
#
# COMPACT_ATOMS: atom_id res chain seq x y z
N MET A 1 4.43 -5.09 25.30
CA MET A 1 5.83 -5.05 24.75
C MET A 1 5.84 -4.00 23.64
N ILE A 2 6.85 -3.09 23.62
CA ILE A 2 6.96 -2.02 22.62
C ILE A 2 7.32 -2.63 21.25
N ARG A 3 6.68 -2.11 20.20
CA ARG A 3 6.98 -2.42 18.80
C ARG A 3 7.71 -1.23 18.17
N ILE A 4 8.61 -1.51 17.25
CA ILE A 4 9.19 -0.50 16.35
C ILE A 4 8.67 -0.79 14.97
N GLY A 5 7.95 0.17 14.38
CA GLY A 5 7.54 0.15 12.98
C GLY A 5 8.44 1.06 12.17
N ILE A 6 8.84 0.60 11.00
CA ILE A 6 9.66 1.37 10.06
C ILE A 6 8.99 1.33 8.68
N ASP A 7 8.83 2.49 8.08
CA ASP A 7 8.43 2.66 6.68
C ASP A 7 9.65 3.10 5.87
N LEU A 8 10.17 2.19 5.05
CA LEU A 8 11.31 2.40 4.17
C LEU A 8 10.83 2.91 2.81
N GLY A 9 10.73 4.22 2.67
CA GLY A 9 10.45 4.85 1.39
C GLY A 9 11.70 5.15 0.57
N GLY A 10 11.52 5.44 -0.72
CA GLY A 10 12.62 5.78 -1.62
C GLY A 10 13.30 7.13 -1.30
N THR A 11 12.63 8.04 -0.60
CA THR A 11 13.14 9.39 -0.26
C THR A 11 13.27 9.65 1.23
N LYS A 12 12.50 8.96 2.04
CA LYS A 12 12.49 9.09 3.50
C LYS A 12 12.34 7.72 4.17
N ILE A 13 12.95 7.57 5.33
CA ILE A 13 12.70 6.49 6.28
C ILE A 13 11.93 7.11 7.44
N GLU A 14 10.80 6.53 7.79
CA GLU A 14 10.03 6.91 8.97
C GLU A 14 10.02 5.75 9.95
N ALA A 15 10.24 6.02 11.23
CA ALA A 15 10.20 5.03 12.29
C ALA A 15 9.35 5.54 13.47
N VAL A 16 8.63 4.62 14.11
CA VAL A 16 7.85 4.89 15.30
C VAL A 16 8.08 3.82 16.35
N THR A 17 7.97 4.21 17.63
CA THR A 17 7.69 3.25 18.70
C THR A 17 6.20 3.25 18.98
N MET A 18 5.62 2.08 19.17
CA MET A 18 4.19 1.88 19.38
C MET A 18 3.95 0.95 20.58
N ASP A 19 3.05 1.35 21.47
CA ASP A 19 2.65 0.55 22.60
C ASP A 19 1.73 -0.64 22.21
N PRO A 20 1.36 -1.56 23.13
CA PRO A 20 0.46 -2.66 22.83
C PRO A 20 -0.92 -2.22 22.32
N ASP A 21 -1.38 -1.05 22.72
CA ASP A 21 -2.71 -0.51 22.39
C ASP A 21 -2.73 0.24 21.04
N GLY A 22 -1.57 0.34 20.37
CA GLY A 22 -1.43 1.02 19.09
C GLY A 22 -1.12 2.51 19.17
N ASN A 23 -0.84 3.07 20.36
CA ASN A 23 -0.49 4.47 20.48
C ASN A 23 0.98 4.70 20.13
N ILE A 24 1.25 5.66 19.26
CA ILE A 24 2.60 6.07 18.90
C ILE A 24 3.20 6.86 20.06
N GLN A 25 4.33 6.39 20.59
CA GLN A 25 5.05 7.00 21.71
C GLN A 25 6.17 7.93 21.22
N SER A 26 6.83 7.58 20.14
CA SER A 26 7.87 8.41 19.50
C SER A 26 7.85 8.24 18.00
N ARG A 27 8.39 9.24 17.30
CA ARG A 27 8.48 9.26 15.84
C ARG A 27 9.77 9.91 15.39
N GLN A 28 10.42 9.29 14.42
CA GLN A 28 11.62 9.83 13.78
C GLN A 28 11.50 9.72 12.27
N ARG A 29 12.01 10.72 11.57
CA ARG A 29 12.08 10.74 10.10
C ARG A 29 13.47 11.18 9.68
N ILE A 30 14.05 10.48 8.73
CA ILE A 30 15.32 10.85 8.11
C ILE A 30 15.19 10.72 6.58
N PRO A 31 16.01 11.44 5.79
CA PRO A 31 16.18 11.15 4.38
C PRO A 31 16.68 9.72 4.17
N THR A 32 16.20 9.02 3.14
CA THR A 32 16.74 7.72 2.77
C THR A 32 18.15 7.92 2.20
N PRO A 33 19.20 7.29 2.79
CA PRO A 33 20.54 7.35 2.26
C PRO A 33 20.64 6.75 0.85
N SER A 34 21.58 7.25 0.06
CA SER A 34 21.88 6.69 -1.24
C SER A 34 22.73 5.44 -1.08
N GLY A 35 22.16 4.29 -1.48
CA GLY A 35 22.87 3.02 -1.43
C GLY A 35 22.49 2.12 -0.28
N TYR A 36 22.58 0.82 -0.55
CA TYR A 36 22.08 -0.21 0.32
C TYR A 36 22.77 -0.29 1.69
N PRO A 37 24.14 -0.30 1.79
CA PRO A 37 24.81 -0.39 3.09
C PRO A 37 24.50 0.78 4.03
N ASP A 38 24.46 2.00 3.49
CA ASP A 38 24.20 3.20 4.28
C ASP A 38 22.75 3.22 4.78
N MET A 39 21.80 2.74 3.97
CA MET A 39 20.41 2.59 4.37
C MET A 39 20.27 1.54 5.50
N VAL A 40 20.93 0.39 5.42
CA VAL A 40 20.94 -0.62 6.50
C VAL A 40 21.50 -0.01 7.78
N ASN A 41 22.63 0.69 7.71
CA ASN A 41 23.23 1.36 8.85
C ASN A 41 22.30 2.41 9.47
N ALA A 42 21.60 3.19 8.64
CA ALA A 42 20.63 4.19 9.10
C ALA A 42 19.46 3.55 9.84
N ILE A 43 18.90 2.45 9.33
CA ILE A 43 17.84 1.68 10.02
C ILE A 43 18.33 1.17 11.36
N VAL A 44 19.53 0.57 11.41
CA VAL A 44 20.12 0.05 12.64
C VAL A 44 20.32 1.17 13.67
N ALA A 45 20.79 2.34 13.24
CA ALA A 45 20.98 3.51 14.12
C ALA A 45 19.65 3.98 14.72
N ILE A 46 18.58 4.12 13.89
CA ILE A 46 17.24 4.52 14.34
C ILE A 46 16.67 3.50 15.34
N VAL A 47 16.79 2.20 15.04
CA VAL A 47 16.29 1.14 15.95
C VAL A 47 16.98 1.19 17.30
N ARG A 48 18.30 1.40 17.33
CA ARG A 48 19.07 1.53 18.60
C ARG A 48 18.68 2.76 19.40
N GLU A 49 18.47 3.88 18.72
CA GLU A 49 18.04 5.12 19.35
C GLU A 49 16.63 4.99 19.95
N LEU A 50 15.66 4.51 19.16
CA LEU A 50 14.27 4.32 19.58
C LEU A 50 14.11 3.19 20.62
N GLY A 51 14.95 2.17 20.56
CA GLY A 51 14.96 1.04 21.52
C GLY A 51 15.47 1.41 22.92
N GLY A 52 16.03 2.61 23.12
CA GLY A 52 16.40 3.14 24.41
C GLY A 52 17.47 2.33 25.17
N GLY A 53 18.25 1.50 24.48
CA GLY A 53 19.30 0.69 25.13
C GLY A 53 18.78 -0.37 26.14
N THR A 54 17.48 -0.67 26.10
CA THR A 54 16.87 -1.67 27.02
C THR A 54 17.31 -3.09 26.65
N ALA A 55 17.47 -3.94 27.68
CA ALA A 55 17.85 -5.34 27.54
C ALA A 55 16.79 -6.23 26.84
N ILE A 56 15.65 -5.67 26.46
CA ILE A 56 14.56 -6.35 25.78
C ILE A 56 14.64 -5.99 24.30
N SER A 57 14.90 -6.97 23.44
CA SER A 57 14.86 -6.78 21.98
C SER A 57 13.47 -6.28 21.57
N PRO A 58 13.36 -5.10 20.97
CA PRO A 58 12.07 -4.60 20.47
C PRO A 58 11.57 -5.52 19.35
N ARG A 59 10.24 -5.58 19.18
CA ARG A 59 9.61 -6.22 18.03
C ARG A 59 9.70 -5.27 16.84
N ILE A 60 10.53 -5.60 15.87
CA ILE A 60 10.82 -4.72 14.73
C ILE A 60 10.09 -5.21 13.50
N GLY A 61 9.24 -4.34 12.94
CA GLY A 61 8.56 -4.56 11.66
C GLY A 61 8.93 -3.46 10.67
N ILE A 62 9.09 -3.82 9.40
CA ILE A 62 9.52 -2.90 8.35
C ILE A 62 8.63 -3.06 7.12
N GLY A 63 8.00 -1.97 6.70
CA GLY A 63 7.38 -1.80 5.40
C GLY A 63 8.42 -1.36 4.38
N HIS A 64 8.44 -1.99 3.21
CA HIS A 64 9.40 -1.67 2.16
C HIS A 64 8.75 -1.76 0.76
N PRO A 65 9.30 -1.07 -0.26
CA PRO A 65 8.84 -1.22 -1.63
C PRO A 65 9.21 -2.59 -2.19
N GLY A 66 8.38 -3.12 -3.08
CA GLY A 66 8.55 -4.44 -3.66
C GLY A 66 8.15 -5.58 -2.71
N SER A 67 8.65 -6.78 -2.97
CA SER A 67 8.33 -7.99 -2.20
C SER A 67 9.59 -8.81 -1.89
N VAL A 68 9.50 -9.66 -0.86
CA VAL A 68 10.54 -10.66 -0.56
C VAL A 68 10.25 -11.92 -1.37
N ASN A 69 11.21 -12.40 -2.12
CA ASN A 69 11.12 -13.71 -2.77
C ASN A 69 11.18 -14.80 -1.68
N PRO A 70 10.16 -15.65 -1.54
CA PRO A 70 10.11 -16.65 -0.47
C PRO A 70 11.22 -17.71 -0.55
N ASP A 71 11.71 -18.02 -1.77
CA ASP A 71 12.72 -19.06 -1.97
C ASP A 71 14.13 -18.55 -1.67
N SER A 72 14.45 -17.32 -2.11
CA SER A 72 15.80 -16.75 -1.97
C SER A 72 15.97 -15.80 -0.79
N GLY A 73 14.87 -15.27 -0.23
CA GLY A 73 14.90 -14.21 0.78
C GLY A 73 15.30 -12.83 0.26
N LEU A 74 15.48 -12.67 -1.06
CA LEU A 74 15.93 -11.43 -1.67
C LEU A 74 14.76 -10.51 -2.03
N ILE A 75 14.97 -9.20 -1.95
CA ILE A 75 14.00 -8.20 -2.40
C ILE A 75 13.88 -8.22 -3.93
N ARG A 76 12.66 -8.07 -4.44
CA ARG A 76 12.34 -7.97 -5.86
C ARG A 76 11.21 -6.97 -6.13
N GLY A 77 11.18 -6.43 -7.35
CA GLY A 77 10.09 -5.55 -7.82
C GLY A 77 10.04 -4.19 -7.11
N ALA A 78 11.10 -3.80 -6.39
CA ALA A 78 11.17 -2.49 -5.78
C ALA A 78 11.44 -1.41 -6.83
N ASN A 79 10.68 -0.29 -6.77
CA ASN A 79 10.95 0.92 -7.55
C ASN A 79 12.28 1.59 -7.14
N SER A 80 12.68 1.44 -5.88
CA SER A 80 14.05 1.73 -5.41
C SER A 80 14.97 0.60 -5.85
N THR A 81 15.45 0.66 -7.10
CA THR A 81 16.12 -0.45 -7.80
C THR A 81 17.34 -1.00 -7.08
N TRP A 82 18.03 -0.20 -6.26
CA TRP A 82 19.19 -0.61 -5.45
C TRP A 82 18.84 -1.60 -4.32
N LEU A 83 17.53 -1.75 -3.98
CA LEU A 83 17.05 -2.80 -3.06
C LEU A 83 16.91 -4.17 -3.74
N ASN A 84 16.69 -4.22 -5.05
CA ASN A 84 16.47 -5.48 -5.74
C ASN A 84 17.71 -6.39 -5.69
N GLY A 85 17.48 -7.65 -5.34
CA GLY A 85 18.55 -8.64 -5.18
C GLY A 85 19.26 -8.58 -3.81
N GLN A 86 18.85 -7.70 -2.89
CA GLN A 86 19.47 -7.57 -1.57
C GLN A 86 18.77 -8.45 -0.50
N PRO A 87 19.54 -9.05 0.42
CA PRO A 87 19.04 -9.90 1.50
C PRO A 87 18.63 -9.05 2.74
N LEU A 88 17.76 -8.05 2.57
CA LEU A 88 17.45 -7.03 3.56
C LEU A 88 17.11 -7.61 4.94
N LYS A 89 16.32 -8.69 4.98
CA LYS A 89 15.96 -9.33 6.24
C LYS A 89 17.18 -9.87 6.99
N ALA A 90 17.99 -10.66 6.30
CA ALA A 90 19.16 -11.30 6.90
C ALA A 90 20.19 -10.28 7.40
N ASP A 91 20.44 -9.23 6.62
CA ASP A 91 21.40 -8.18 6.99
C ASP A 91 20.94 -7.40 8.22
N LEU A 92 19.65 -7.06 8.30
CA LEU A 92 19.08 -6.36 9.45
C LEU A 92 19.05 -7.27 10.70
N GLU A 93 18.66 -8.54 10.57
CA GLU A 93 18.68 -9.51 11.68
C GLU A 93 20.09 -9.73 12.22
N SER A 94 21.10 -9.81 11.32
CA SER A 94 22.51 -9.92 11.70
C SER A 94 22.99 -8.67 12.46
N ALA A 95 22.65 -7.47 11.97
CA ALA A 95 23.11 -6.21 12.56
C ALA A 95 22.40 -5.84 13.88
N LEU A 96 21.14 -6.28 14.05
CA LEU A 96 20.31 -5.97 15.21
C LEU A 96 20.33 -7.09 16.27
N GLY A 97 20.76 -8.30 15.90
CA GLY A 97 20.82 -9.45 16.80
C GLY A 97 19.44 -10.01 17.19
N GLY A 98 18.42 -9.81 16.33
CA GLY A 98 17.04 -10.22 16.63
C GLY A 98 16.19 -10.40 15.38
N GLU A 99 15.01 -11.02 15.53
CA GLU A 99 14.07 -11.25 14.43
C GLU A 99 13.50 -9.91 13.91
N VAL A 100 13.46 -9.77 12.58
CA VAL A 100 12.83 -8.65 11.88
C VAL A 100 11.72 -9.18 10.98
N ARG A 101 10.56 -8.54 11.00
CA ARG A 101 9.47 -8.84 10.06
C ARG A 101 9.41 -7.81 8.96
N LEU A 102 9.41 -8.29 7.72
CA LEU A 102 9.31 -7.46 6.53
C LEU A 102 7.97 -7.66 5.85
N SER A 103 7.42 -6.59 5.28
CA SER A 103 6.29 -6.67 4.36
C SER A 103 6.33 -5.51 3.35
N ASN A 104 5.61 -5.69 2.25
CA ASN A 104 5.40 -4.59 1.30
C ASN A 104 4.64 -3.43 1.97
N ASP A 105 4.87 -2.20 1.50
CA ASP A 105 4.26 -0.96 2.00
C ASP A 105 2.72 -0.98 1.94
N ALA A 106 2.13 -1.46 0.83
CA ALA A 106 0.68 -1.58 0.69
C ALA A 106 0.08 -2.65 1.63
N ASN A 107 0.82 -3.72 1.90
CA ASN A 107 0.45 -4.72 2.91
C ASN A 107 0.47 -4.12 4.32
N CYS A 108 1.47 -3.32 4.65
CA CYS A 108 1.53 -2.59 5.91
C CYS A 108 0.36 -1.61 6.03
N PHE A 109 0.04 -0.87 4.97
CA PHE A 109 -1.14 -0.02 4.92
C PHE A 109 -2.41 -0.81 5.25
N ALA A 110 -2.66 -1.90 4.53
CA ALA A 110 -3.86 -2.73 4.72
C ALA A 110 -3.95 -3.29 6.15
N LEU A 111 -2.83 -3.74 6.72
CA LEU A 111 -2.77 -4.27 8.07
C LEU A 111 -3.09 -3.21 9.13
N SER A 112 -2.54 -2.00 9.01
CA SER A 112 -2.87 -0.88 9.89
C SER A 112 -4.35 -0.57 9.87
N GLU A 113 -4.89 -0.36 8.66
CA GLU A 113 -6.30 0.00 8.51
C GLU A 113 -7.26 -1.11 8.96
N ALA A 114 -6.86 -2.38 8.87
CA ALA A 114 -7.65 -3.51 9.34
C ALA A 114 -7.63 -3.68 10.87
N ILE A 115 -6.51 -3.34 11.54
CA ILE A 115 -6.38 -3.56 12.99
C ILE A 115 -7.01 -2.42 13.79
N ASP A 116 -6.65 -1.17 13.48
CA ASP A 116 -7.04 -0.01 14.27
C ASP A 116 -7.46 1.21 13.43
N GLY A 117 -7.66 1.02 12.13
CA GLY A 117 -8.08 2.07 11.19
C GLY A 117 -9.51 1.94 10.69
N ALA A 118 -9.74 2.37 9.45
CA ALA A 118 -11.06 2.43 8.83
C ALA A 118 -11.70 1.05 8.60
N GLY A 119 -10.91 -0.03 8.57
CA GLY A 119 -11.38 -1.42 8.46
C GLY A 119 -11.47 -2.15 9.79
N ALA A 120 -11.26 -1.46 10.93
CA ALA A 120 -11.28 -2.11 12.24
C ALA A 120 -12.61 -2.81 12.53
N GLY A 121 -12.54 -4.04 13.01
CA GLY A 121 -13.70 -4.88 13.31
C GLY A 121 -14.23 -5.69 12.14
N ALA A 122 -13.80 -5.43 10.91
CA ALA A 122 -14.18 -6.22 9.74
C ALA A 122 -13.44 -7.57 9.69
N SER A 123 -14.12 -8.61 9.21
CA SER A 123 -13.54 -9.94 9.06
C SER A 123 -12.54 -10.03 7.89
N SER A 124 -12.74 -9.21 6.87
CA SER A 124 -11.88 -9.10 5.70
C SER A 124 -11.76 -7.66 5.22
N VAL A 125 -10.54 -7.22 4.98
CA VAL A 125 -10.21 -5.86 4.53
C VAL A 125 -9.30 -5.94 3.32
N PHE A 126 -9.65 -5.23 2.26
CA PHE A 126 -8.76 -4.98 1.14
C PHE A 126 -8.28 -3.53 1.19
N GLY A 127 -7.02 -3.34 1.54
CA GLY A 127 -6.37 -2.02 1.53
C GLY A 127 -5.91 -1.67 0.11
N VAL A 128 -6.18 -0.45 -0.31
CA VAL A 128 -5.88 0.08 -1.65
C VAL A 128 -5.05 1.34 -1.52
N ILE A 129 -3.89 1.39 -2.15
CA ILE A 129 -3.09 2.61 -2.25
C ILE A 129 -3.21 3.17 -3.66
N LEU A 130 -3.66 4.43 -3.75
CA LEU A 130 -3.78 5.22 -4.97
C LEU A 130 -2.81 6.42 -4.87
N GLY A 131 -1.60 6.24 -5.36
CA GLY A 131 -0.50 7.21 -5.23
C GLY A 131 0.30 7.36 -6.52
N THR A 132 1.63 7.32 -6.41
CA THR A 132 2.54 7.25 -7.57
C THR A 132 2.33 5.96 -8.35
N GLY A 133 2.00 4.88 -7.65
CA GLY A 133 1.54 3.61 -8.20
C GLY A 133 0.16 3.23 -7.67
N VAL A 134 -0.27 2.00 -7.98
CA VAL A 134 -1.47 1.37 -7.44
C VAL A 134 -1.09 0.07 -6.76
N GLY A 135 -1.14 0.08 -5.44
CA GLY A 135 -0.87 -1.09 -4.62
C GLY A 135 -2.11 -1.59 -3.88
N GLY A 136 -1.99 -2.77 -3.28
CA GLY A 136 -3.02 -3.30 -2.41
C GLY A 136 -2.49 -4.34 -1.44
N GLY A 137 -3.28 -4.62 -0.41
CA GLY A 137 -3.02 -5.66 0.57
C GLY A 137 -4.31 -6.28 1.08
N LEU A 138 -4.26 -7.55 1.39
CA LEU A 138 -5.42 -8.31 1.84
C LEU A 138 -5.22 -8.77 3.30
N VAL A 139 -6.20 -8.47 4.15
CA VAL A 139 -6.24 -8.91 5.55
C VAL A 139 -7.51 -9.72 5.77
N ILE A 140 -7.37 -10.94 6.28
CA ILE A 140 -8.49 -11.85 6.59
C ILE A 140 -8.33 -12.32 8.03
N GLY A 141 -9.38 -12.15 8.85
CA GLY A 141 -9.36 -12.53 10.27
C GLY A 141 -8.23 -11.83 11.05
N GLY A 142 -7.95 -10.56 10.72
CA GLY A 142 -6.88 -9.76 11.33
C GLY A 142 -5.46 -10.18 10.93
N LYS A 143 -5.30 -11.07 9.92
CA LYS A 143 -4.00 -11.55 9.44
C LYS A 143 -3.76 -11.15 7.99
N LEU A 144 -2.57 -10.63 7.72
CA LEU A 144 -2.15 -10.31 6.36
C LEU A 144 -2.05 -11.58 5.51
N HIS A 145 -2.65 -11.54 4.32
CA HIS A 145 -2.55 -12.59 3.32
C HIS A 145 -1.58 -12.19 2.21
N ALA A 146 -0.30 -12.45 2.42
CA ALA A 146 0.73 -12.10 1.44
C ALA A 146 0.73 -13.03 0.19
N GLY A 147 0.06 -14.18 0.25
CA GLY A 147 0.05 -15.19 -0.82
C GLY A 147 1.31 -16.06 -0.84
N ALA A 148 1.26 -17.15 -1.60
CA ALA A 148 2.33 -18.14 -1.69
C ALA A 148 3.64 -17.57 -2.27
N GLN A 149 3.54 -16.54 -3.10
CA GLN A 149 4.68 -15.90 -3.73
C GLN A 149 4.98 -14.49 -3.18
N GLY A 150 4.28 -14.07 -2.11
CA GLY A 150 4.43 -12.73 -1.55
C GLY A 150 3.91 -11.59 -2.44
N ILE A 151 2.97 -11.88 -3.35
CA ILE A 151 2.36 -10.91 -4.28
C ILE A 151 0.85 -10.78 -4.10
N GLY A 152 0.32 -11.24 -2.97
CA GLY A 152 -1.09 -11.05 -2.64
C GLY A 152 -1.41 -9.57 -2.55
N GLY A 153 -2.38 -9.10 -3.35
CA GLY A 153 -2.72 -7.67 -3.42
C GLY A 153 -2.11 -6.89 -4.58
N GLU A 154 -1.31 -7.49 -5.46
CA GLU A 154 -0.72 -6.86 -6.66
C GLU A 154 -1.77 -6.62 -7.79
N TRP A 155 -2.93 -6.12 -7.42
CA TRP A 155 -4.07 -5.88 -8.30
C TRP A 155 -3.85 -4.75 -9.31
N GLY A 156 -2.92 -3.82 -9.00
CA GLY A 156 -2.56 -2.71 -9.87
C GLY A 156 -1.98 -3.15 -11.22
N HIS A 157 -1.42 -4.37 -11.28
CA HIS A 157 -0.89 -4.95 -12.51
C HIS A 157 -1.85 -5.90 -13.24
N ASN A 158 -3.09 -6.03 -12.77
CA ASN A 158 -4.16 -6.63 -13.55
C ASN A 158 -4.63 -5.65 -14.63
N PRO A 159 -5.13 -6.15 -15.78
CA PRO A 159 -5.71 -5.28 -16.80
C PRO A 159 -6.96 -4.59 -16.24
N LEU A 160 -7.22 -3.34 -16.69
CA LEU A 160 -8.48 -2.66 -16.38
C LEU A 160 -9.64 -3.51 -16.95
N PRO A 161 -10.59 -3.97 -16.11
CA PRO A 161 -11.65 -4.82 -16.57
C PRO A 161 -12.70 -4.05 -17.38
N TRP A 162 -13.32 -4.76 -18.34
CA TRP A 162 -14.34 -4.23 -19.24
C TRP A 162 -13.98 -2.84 -19.80
N PRO A 163 -12.81 -2.74 -20.50
CA PRO A 163 -12.36 -1.43 -20.99
C PRO A 163 -13.35 -0.89 -22.02
N LEU A 164 -13.60 0.40 -21.96
CA LEU A 164 -14.35 1.12 -22.97
C LEU A 164 -13.54 1.18 -24.28
N PRO A 165 -14.17 1.45 -25.44
CA PRO A 165 -13.45 1.51 -26.72
C PRO A 165 -12.26 2.47 -26.71
N GLU A 166 -12.38 3.63 -26.06
CA GLU A 166 -11.32 4.62 -25.91
C GLU A 166 -10.22 4.23 -24.89
N GLU A 167 -10.43 3.18 -24.14
CA GLU A 167 -9.45 2.63 -23.19
C GLU A 167 -8.66 1.46 -23.80
N TYR A 168 -8.92 1.10 -25.04
CA TYR A 168 -8.22 0.01 -25.71
C TYR A 168 -7.54 0.49 -27.02
N PRO A 169 -6.25 0.09 -27.27
CA PRO A 169 -5.36 -0.59 -26.34
C PRO A 169 -4.97 0.32 -25.17
N GLY A 170 -4.83 -0.26 -23.98
CA GLY A 170 -4.40 0.49 -22.80
C GLY A 170 -2.94 0.95 -22.87
N PRO A 171 -2.52 1.88 -22.01
CA PRO A 171 -1.14 2.36 -21.97
C PRO A 171 -0.15 1.27 -21.56
N ASP A 172 1.10 1.42 -22.01
CA ASP A 172 2.18 0.55 -21.58
C ASP A 172 2.48 0.73 -20.08
N CYS A 173 2.71 -0.39 -19.41
CA CYS A 173 3.09 -0.43 -18.00
C CYS A 173 4.56 -0.84 -17.87
N TRP A 174 5.22 -0.30 -16.86
CA TRP A 174 6.62 -0.65 -16.56
C TRP A 174 6.82 -2.15 -16.26
N CYS A 175 5.76 -2.88 -15.89
CA CYS A 175 5.80 -4.34 -15.70
C CYS A 175 5.92 -5.14 -17.01
N GLY A 176 5.98 -4.46 -18.16
CA GLY A 176 6.10 -5.07 -19.50
C GLY A 176 4.78 -5.49 -20.14
N LYS A 177 3.64 -5.15 -19.52
CA LYS A 177 2.28 -5.36 -20.08
C LYS A 177 1.65 -4.02 -20.43
N SER A 178 0.48 -4.05 -21.10
CA SER A 178 -0.29 -2.85 -21.42
C SER A 178 -1.66 -2.90 -20.74
N GLY A 179 -2.22 -1.73 -20.43
CA GLY A 179 -3.58 -1.60 -19.89
C GLY A 179 -3.74 -2.01 -18.43
N CYS A 180 -2.63 -2.09 -17.67
CA CYS A 180 -2.69 -2.36 -16.24
C CYS A 180 -3.51 -1.28 -15.51
N THR A 181 -4.26 -1.67 -14.49
CA THR A 181 -5.06 -0.79 -13.63
C THR A 181 -4.26 0.41 -13.14
N GLU A 182 -2.98 0.22 -12.79
CA GLU A 182 -2.07 1.30 -12.36
C GLU A 182 -1.92 2.40 -13.40
N THR A 183 -1.86 2.07 -14.68
CA THR A 183 -1.69 3.08 -15.75
C THR A 183 -2.89 4.01 -15.93
N TRP A 184 -4.00 3.72 -15.25
CA TRP A 184 -5.24 4.46 -15.27
C TRP A 184 -5.55 5.14 -13.93
N LEU A 185 -5.24 4.46 -12.81
CA LEU A 185 -5.70 4.86 -11.48
C LEU A 185 -4.62 5.51 -10.61
N SER A 186 -3.34 5.41 -10.97
CA SER A 186 -2.28 6.15 -10.29
C SER A 186 -2.34 7.64 -10.60
N GLY A 187 -1.74 8.48 -9.76
CA GLY A 187 -1.61 9.92 -10.04
C GLY A 187 -0.99 10.20 -11.42
N PRO A 188 0.19 9.63 -11.74
CA PRO A 188 0.76 9.73 -13.09
C PRO A 188 -0.17 9.21 -14.19
N GLY A 189 -0.91 8.13 -13.95
CA GLY A 189 -1.88 7.58 -14.90
C GLY A 189 -3.01 8.56 -15.21
N ILE A 190 -3.58 9.21 -14.19
CA ILE A 190 -4.62 10.26 -14.35
C ILE A 190 -4.09 11.41 -15.20
N ALA A 191 -2.90 11.92 -14.88
CA ALA A 191 -2.28 13.03 -15.60
C ALA A 191 -1.98 12.67 -17.08
N ALA A 192 -1.44 11.48 -17.30
CA ALA A 192 -1.14 10.98 -18.64
C ALA A 192 -2.41 10.76 -19.48
N ASP A 193 -3.48 10.25 -18.90
CA ASP A 193 -4.77 10.07 -19.57
C ASP A 193 -5.37 11.42 -19.98
N ARG A 194 -5.37 12.40 -19.08
CA ARG A 194 -5.82 13.76 -19.40
C ARG A 194 -5.01 14.36 -20.56
N TYR A 195 -3.66 14.25 -20.48
CA TYR A 195 -2.79 14.76 -21.53
C TYR A 195 -3.07 14.12 -22.90
N ARG A 196 -3.23 12.79 -22.94
CA ARG A 196 -3.55 12.08 -24.20
C ARG A 196 -4.85 12.54 -24.83
N ARG A 197 -5.87 12.84 -24.03
CA ARG A 197 -7.20 13.21 -24.53
C ARG A 197 -7.32 14.67 -24.90
N THR A 198 -6.58 15.57 -24.24
CA THR A 198 -6.82 17.02 -24.32
C THR A 198 -5.57 17.85 -24.63
N GLY A 199 -4.37 17.27 -24.49
CA GLY A 199 -3.10 18.02 -24.56
C GLY A 199 -2.80 18.87 -23.32
N GLU A 200 -3.67 18.89 -22.30
CA GLU A 200 -3.47 19.67 -21.08
C GLU A 200 -2.60 18.92 -20.05
N THR A 201 -1.63 19.63 -19.48
CA THR A 201 -0.80 19.14 -18.36
C THR A 201 -1.31 19.74 -17.07
N LEU A 202 -1.94 18.92 -16.23
CA LEU A 202 -2.52 19.32 -14.95
C LEU A 202 -2.11 18.30 -13.85
N ALA A 203 -2.13 18.74 -12.60
CA ALA A 203 -1.92 17.87 -11.46
C ALA A 203 -3.16 16.98 -11.19
N PRO A 204 -3.00 15.72 -10.77
CA PRO A 204 -4.12 14.81 -10.51
C PRO A 204 -5.22 15.39 -9.59
N PRO A 205 -4.91 16.08 -8.48
CA PRO A 205 -5.95 16.70 -7.66
C PRO A 205 -6.78 17.74 -8.42
N GLU A 206 -6.15 18.53 -9.30
CA GLU A 206 -6.84 19.53 -10.10
C GLU A 206 -7.73 18.89 -11.18
N ILE A 207 -7.24 17.81 -11.82
CA ILE A 207 -8.02 17.03 -12.78
C ILE A 207 -9.30 16.52 -12.13
N LEU A 208 -9.20 15.92 -10.95
CA LEU A 208 -10.33 15.30 -10.25
C LEU A 208 -11.31 16.31 -9.61
N THR A 209 -11.07 17.62 -9.69
CA THR A 209 -12.10 18.62 -9.38
C THR A 209 -13.12 18.82 -10.51
N ARG A 210 -12.83 18.33 -11.72
CA ARG A 210 -13.71 18.43 -12.89
C ARG A 210 -14.70 17.26 -12.88
N PRO A 211 -16.01 17.49 -12.89
CA PRO A 211 -17.01 16.44 -12.76
C PRO A 211 -16.83 15.29 -13.76
N GLU A 212 -16.58 15.58 -15.03
CA GLU A 212 -16.40 14.56 -16.05
C GLU A 212 -15.17 13.69 -15.86
N GLU A 213 -14.11 14.23 -15.26
CA GLU A 213 -12.89 13.49 -14.94
C GLU A 213 -13.06 12.65 -13.68
N PHE A 214 -13.76 13.20 -12.71
CA PHE A 214 -14.14 12.46 -11.49
C PHE A 214 -15.00 11.26 -11.84
N ASP A 215 -16.05 11.43 -12.64
CA ASP A 215 -16.95 10.34 -13.06
C ASP A 215 -16.20 9.26 -13.85
N ARG A 216 -15.28 9.67 -14.74
CA ARG A 216 -14.42 8.74 -15.47
C ARG A 216 -13.51 7.95 -14.53
N TYR A 217 -12.92 8.61 -13.54
CA TYR A 217 -12.07 7.98 -12.54
C TYR A 217 -12.86 7.00 -11.67
N VAL A 218 -14.03 7.40 -11.16
CA VAL A 218 -14.95 6.55 -10.38
C VAL A 218 -15.34 5.31 -11.19
N SER A 219 -15.72 5.45 -12.46
CA SER A 219 -16.06 4.34 -13.33
C SER A 219 -14.91 3.32 -13.44
N ARG A 220 -13.67 3.79 -13.67
CA ARG A 220 -12.49 2.92 -13.76
C ARG A 220 -12.18 2.22 -12.44
N LEU A 221 -12.21 2.97 -11.34
CA LEU A 221 -11.89 2.43 -10.02
C LEU A 221 -12.94 1.41 -9.58
N SER A 222 -14.22 1.67 -9.82
CA SER A 222 -15.31 0.75 -9.48
C SER A 222 -15.22 -0.56 -10.27
N ARG A 223 -14.93 -0.49 -11.58
CA ARG A 223 -14.70 -1.70 -12.41
C ARG A 223 -13.52 -2.50 -11.90
N ALA A 224 -12.39 -1.84 -11.60
CA ALA A 224 -11.20 -2.51 -11.10
C ALA A 224 -11.44 -3.16 -9.73
N LEU A 225 -12.13 -2.48 -8.81
CA LEU A 225 -12.47 -3.01 -7.50
C LEU A 225 -13.53 -4.12 -7.55
N ALA A 226 -14.45 -4.07 -8.52
CA ALA A 226 -15.41 -5.16 -8.72
C ALA A 226 -14.72 -6.49 -9.02
N HIS A 227 -13.58 -6.51 -9.72
CA HIS A 227 -12.75 -7.72 -9.87
C HIS A 227 -12.26 -8.23 -8.51
N VAL A 228 -11.84 -7.36 -7.61
CA VAL A 228 -11.41 -7.76 -6.26
C VAL A 228 -12.60 -8.31 -5.48
N VAL A 229 -13.75 -7.63 -5.52
CA VAL A 229 -14.97 -8.10 -4.85
C VAL A 229 -15.40 -9.47 -5.38
N ASN A 230 -15.43 -9.66 -6.69
CA ASN A 230 -15.80 -10.93 -7.31
C ASN A 230 -14.86 -12.12 -6.98
N ILE A 231 -13.62 -11.86 -6.51
CA ILE A 231 -12.65 -12.92 -6.20
C ILE A 231 -12.49 -13.11 -4.69
N VAL A 232 -12.48 -12.02 -3.92
CA VAL A 232 -12.11 -12.00 -2.50
C VAL A 232 -13.32 -11.76 -1.60
N ASP A 233 -14.32 -11.03 -2.10
CA ASP A 233 -15.52 -10.60 -1.38
C ASP A 233 -15.20 -9.94 -0.02
N PRO A 234 -14.41 -8.85 0.00
CA PRO A 234 -14.01 -8.21 1.24
C PRO A 234 -15.20 -7.45 1.86
N GLU A 235 -15.30 -7.50 3.19
CA GLU A 235 -16.30 -6.73 3.92
C GLU A 235 -16.06 -5.23 3.81
N VAL A 236 -14.78 -4.80 3.83
CA VAL A 236 -14.38 -3.41 3.71
C VAL A 236 -13.22 -3.24 2.72
N ILE A 237 -13.35 -2.27 1.83
CA ILE A 237 -12.25 -1.74 1.03
C ILE A 237 -11.82 -0.40 1.64
N VAL A 238 -10.53 -0.24 1.96
CA VAL A 238 -10.00 1.02 2.49
C VAL A 238 -9.12 1.69 1.45
N LEU A 239 -9.50 2.91 1.05
CA LEU A 239 -8.75 3.72 0.09
C LEU A 239 -7.70 4.58 0.79
N GLY A 240 -6.45 4.48 0.36
CA GLY A 240 -5.30 5.25 0.81
C GLY A 240 -4.49 5.84 -0.35
N GLY A 241 -3.42 6.54 0.00
CA GLY A 241 -2.60 7.29 -0.94
C GLY A 241 -3.20 8.66 -1.31
N GLY A 242 -2.41 9.47 -2.01
CA GLY A 242 -2.77 10.88 -2.27
C GLY A 242 -4.07 11.09 -3.03
N VAL A 243 -4.38 10.21 -3.98
CA VAL A 243 -5.61 10.29 -4.80
C VAL A 243 -6.85 10.00 -3.97
N SER A 244 -6.77 9.13 -2.95
CA SER A 244 -7.89 8.82 -2.06
C SER A 244 -8.39 10.02 -1.25
N ASN A 245 -7.60 11.11 -1.19
CA ASN A 245 -7.99 12.36 -0.54
C ASN A 245 -8.99 13.19 -1.36
N THR A 246 -9.31 12.78 -2.59
CA THR A 246 -10.33 13.44 -3.41
C THR A 246 -11.69 13.38 -2.70
N PRO A 247 -12.32 14.54 -2.43
CA PRO A 247 -13.60 14.57 -1.72
C PRO A 247 -14.69 13.75 -2.41
N GLY A 248 -15.44 12.96 -1.65
CA GLY A 248 -16.56 12.15 -2.16
C GLY A 248 -16.16 10.90 -2.94
N LEU A 249 -14.85 10.59 -3.05
CA LEU A 249 -14.38 9.47 -3.87
C LEU A 249 -14.85 8.12 -3.31
N ALA A 250 -14.72 7.89 -2.01
CA ALA A 250 -15.10 6.61 -1.41
C ALA A 250 -16.59 6.33 -1.58
N GLU A 251 -17.42 7.33 -1.30
CA GLU A 251 -18.87 7.27 -1.43
C GLU A 251 -19.31 7.04 -2.88
N ALA A 252 -18.70 7.75 -3.83
CA ALA A 252 -19.02 7.61 -5.25
C ALA A 252 -18.63 6.21 -5.79
N VAL A 253 -17.49 5.68 -5.36
CA VAL A 253 -17.05 4.33 -5.72
C VAL A 253 -17.97 3.28 -5.11
N GLU A 254 -18.34 3.38 -3.82
CA GLU A 254 -19.29 2.47 -3.17
C GLU A 254 -20.63 2.44 -3.91
N ALA A 255 -21.16 3.60 -4.27
CA ALA A 255 -22.40 3.71 -5.01
C ALA A 255 -22.33 3.11 -6.43
N ALA A 256 -21.17 3.15 -7.08
CA ALA A 256 -20.98 2.63 -8.44
C ALA A 256 -20.66 1.11 -8.47
N LEU A 257 -20.16 0.54 -7.39
CA LEU A 257 -19.72 -0.86 -7.31
C LEU A 257 -20.80 -1.87 -7.72
N PRO A 258 -22.08 -1.77 -7.29
CA PRO A 258 -23.12 -2.74 -7.64
C PRO A 258 -23.34 -2.94 -9.13
N ALA A 259 -23.03 -1.93 -9.95
CA ALA A 259 -23.18 -2.06 -11.40
C ALA A 259 -22.18 -3.03 -12.06
N HIS A 260 -21.12 -3.42 -11.33
CA HIS A 260 -20.00 -4.19 -11.87
C HIS A 260 -19.73 -5.51 -11.11
N VAL A 261 -20.36 -5.73 -9.96
CA VAL A 261 -20.18 -6.93 -9.16
C VAL A 261 -21.20 -8.00 -9.59
N PHE A 262 -20.78 -9.26 -9.56
CA PHE A 262 -21.63 -10.42 -9.87
C PHE A 262 -22.62 -10.72 -8.73
N ASN A 263 -23.40 -9.78 -8.30
CA ASN A 263 -24.44 -9.99 -7.32
C ASN A 263 -25.48 -8.86 -7.39
N ASP A 264 -26.73 -9.17 -7.08
CA ASP A 264 -27.82 -8.21 -6.95
C ASP A 264 -27.79 -7.43 -5.60
N HIS A 265 -27.02 -7.94 -4.64
CA HIS A 265 -26.77 -7.30 -3.35
C HIS A 265 -25.26 -7.19 -3.07
N VAL A 266 -24.76 -5.99 -2.93
CA VAL A 266 -23.36 -5.71 -2.59
C VAL A 266 -23.31 -5.02 -1.23
N SER A 267 -22.69 -5.68 -0.25
CA SER A 267 -22.53 -5.16 1.11
C SER A 267 -21.11 -4.66 1.42
N THR A 268 -20.18 -4.81 0.49
CA THR A 268 -18.82 -4.29 0.61
C THR A 268 -18.85 -2.79 0.79
N GLN A 269 -18.28 -2.31 1.89
CA GLN A 269 -18.17 -0.88 2.18
C GLN A 269 -16.86 -0.33 1.63
N VAL A 270 -16.88 0.89 1.10
CA VAL A 270 -15.68 1.60 0.65
C VAL A 270 -15.44 2.77 1.60
N ARG A 271 -14.30 2.76 2.26
CA ARG A 271 -13.96 3.75 3.27
C ARG A 271 -12.64 4.45 2.93
N ARG A 272 -12.51 5.71 3.32
CA ARG A 272 -11.23 6.41 3.29
C ARG A 272 -10.40 5.98 4.49
N HIS A 273 -9.07 5.92 4.33
CA HIS A 273 -8.13 5.60 5.40
C HIS A 273 -8.31 6.48 6.65
N ALA A 274 -8.02 5.91 7.83
CA ALA A 274 -8.08 6.63 9.09
C ALA A 274 -6.75 7.29 9.49
N HIS A 275 -5.61 6.65 9.19
CA HIS A 275 -4.31 7.08 9.70
C HIS A 275 -3.47 7.91 8.71
N GLY A 276 -3.95 8.12 7.49
CA GLY A 276 -3.25 8.93 6.48
C GLY A 276 -1.86 8.40 6.15
N ASP A 277 -0.89 9.30 6.09
CA ASP A 277 0.52 8.97 5.81
C ASP A 277 1.17 8.07 6.87
N SER A 278 0.52 7.89 8.02
CA SER A 278 1.06 7.05 9.10
C SER A 278 0.66 5.58 9.00
N SER A 279 -0.25 5.20 8.09
CA SER A 279 -0.73 3.82 7.98
C SER A 279 0.41 2.84 7.67
N GLY A 280 1.36 3.20 6.81
CA GLY A 280 2.51 2.35 6.45
C GLY A 280 3.36 2.00 7.66
N VAL A 281 3.82 3.01 8.40
CA VAL A 281 4.70 2.82 9.58
C VAL A 281 3.98 2.14 10.73
N ARG A 282 2.67 2.39 10.93
CA ARG A 282 1.83 1.69 11.92
C ARG A 282 1.69 0.21 11.55
N GLY A 283 1.36 -0.06 10.28
CA GLY A 283 1.23 -1.43 9.78
C GLY A 283 2.52 -2.23 9.88
N ALA A 284 3.66 -1.60 9.67
CA ALA A 284 4.95 -2.21 9.94
C ALA A 284 5.08 -2.65 11.39
N ALA A 285 4.70 -1.81 12.37
CA ALA A 285 4.67 -2.20 13.79
C ALA A 285 3.67 -3.33 14.05
N TRP A 286 2.52 -3.34 13.38
CA TRP A 286 1.49 -4.38 13.49
C TRP A 286 1.85 -5.72 12.85
N LEU A 287 2.96 -5.83 12.10
CA LEU A 287 3.50 -7.13 11.69
C LEU A 287 3.78 -8.05 12.89
N TRP A 288 3.89 -7.46 14.08
CA TRP A 288 3.92 -8.15 15.36
C TRP A 288 2.55 -8.00 16.05
N PRO A 289 1.76 -9.08 16.18
CA PRO A 289 0.44 -9.00 16.78
C PRO A 289 0.50 -8.52 18.24
N ALA A 290 -0.60 -7.96 18.71
CA ALA A 290 -0.83 -7.80 20.14
C ALA A 290 -0.85 -9.20 20.76
N ASN A 291 -0.14 -9.40 21.87
CA ASN A 291 -0.19 -10.69 22.59
C ASN A 291 -1.52 -10.84 23.27
#